data_0fa585bc2e66f180296b459580519c2c
#
_entry.id   0fa585bc2e66f180296b459580519c2c
#
_cell.length_a   1.000
_cell.length_b   1.000
_cell.length_c   1.000
_cell.angle_alpha   90.00
_cell.angle_beta   90.00
_cell.angle_gamma   90.00
#
_symmetry.space_group_name_H-M   'P 1'
#
loop_
_entity.id
_entity.type
_entity.pdbx_description
1 polymer ?
#
loop_
_entity_poly.entity_id
_entity_poly.type
_entity_poly.pdbx_seq_one_letter_code
_entity_poly.pdbx_strand_id
1 'polypeptide(L)'
;MTAQYPYKFTVILEPEEDGSYSIHCPALPGCSSQGNSIEEALDNIKEAISGVLKVRHKEGMPIPRETPDMLTEEIRQILAERAEDRLPLTIETREVELPAEVVV
;
A
#
# COMPACT_ATOMS: atom_id res chain seq x y z
N MET A 1 -17.86 -9.17 -18.79
CA MET A 1 -18.28 -8.48 -17.57
C MET A 1 -17.20 -7.50 -17.11
N THR A 2 -17.58 -6.28 -16.83
CA THR A 2 -16.63 -5.25 -16.43
C THR A 2 -16.29 -5.39 -14.96
N ALA A 3 -15.01 -5.29 -14.63
CA ALA A 3 -14.57 -5.30 -13.24
C ALA A 3 -15.10 -4.06 -12.52
N GLN A 4 -15.68 -4.24 -11.33
CA GLN A 4 -16.19 -3.13 -10.53
C GLN A 4 -15.07 -2.36 -9.84
N TYR A 5 -13.91 -3.00 -9.66
CA TYR A 5 -12.77 -2.43 -8.95
C TYR A 5 -11.53 -2.54 -9.83
N PRO A 6 -11.35 -1.61 -10.80
CA PRO A 6 -10.24 -1.69 -11.74
C PRO A 6 -8.88 -1.41 -11.12
N TYR A 7 -8.84 -0.79 -9.95
CA TYR A 7 -7.59 -0.47 -9.27
C TYR A 7 -7.35 -1.47 -8.15
N LYS A 8 -6.32 -2.29 -8.34
CA LYS A 8 -5.92 -3.28 -7.35
C LYS A 8 -4.46 -3.07 -7.00
N PHE A 9 -4.16 -2.99 -5.72
CA PHE A 9 -2.80 -2.81 -5.25
C PHE A 9 -2.55 -3.71 -4.05
N THR A 10 -1.34 -4.24 -3.97
CA THR A 10 -0.89 -4.93 -2.77
C THR A 10 -0.32 -3.89 -1.83
N VAL A 11 -0.67 -4.02 -0.55
CA VAL A 11 -0.13 -3.18 0.51
C VAL A 11 0.61 -4.04 1.50
N ILE A 12 1.61 -3.47 2.15
CA ILE A 12 2.45 -4.17 3.11
C ILE A 12 2.26 -3.52 4.47
N LEU A 13 1.96 -4.34 5.48
CA LEU A 13 1.80 -3.89 6.86
C LEU A 13 2.98 -4.34 7.68
N GLU A 14 3.51 -3.42 8.48
CA GLU A 14 4.56 -3.70 9.44
C GLU A 14 4.05 -3.46 10.85
N PRO A 15 4.11 -4.48 11.73
CA PRO A 15 3.72 -4.27 13.12
C PRO A 15 4.74 -3.39 13.83
N GLU A 16 4.27 -2.46 14.62
CA GLU A 16 5.09 -1.56 15.41
C GLU A 16 5.11 -2.01 16.88
N GLU A 17 6.11 -1.53 17.62
CA GLU A 17 6.30 -1.94 19.02
C GLU A 17 5.13 -1.57 19.92
N ASP A 18 4.43 -0.49 19.61
CA ASP A 18 3.28 -0.03 20.38
C ASP A 18 1.98 -0.75 20.04
N GLY A 19 2.02 -1.74 19.14
CA GLY A 19 0.85 -2.50 18.72
C GLY A 19 0.11 -1.90 17.54
N SER A 20 0.58 -0.76 17.02
CA SER A 20 0.02 -0.18 15.80
C SER A 20 0.66 -0.81 14.57
N TYR A 21 0.24 -0.34 13.40
CA TYR A 21 0.75 -0.83 12.12
C TYR A 21 1.10 0.34 11.20
N SER A 22 2.27 0.25 10.57
CA SER A 22 2.61 1.07 9.42
C SER A 22 2.15 0.31 8.18
N ILE A 23 1.72 1.03 7.15
CA ILE A 23 1.25 0.41 5.92
C ILE A 23 1.68 1.27 4.74
N HIS A 24 2.07 0.61 3.64
CA HIS A 24 2.43 1.32 2.42
C HIS A 24 2.09 0.51 1.18
N CYS A 25 2.01 1.24 0.09
CA CYS A 25 1.66 0.69 -1.22
C CYS A 25 2.88 0.76 -2.13
N PRO A 26 3.58 -0.36 -2.37
CA PRO A 26 4.81 -0.35 -3.18
C PRO A 26 4.63 0.20 -4.59
N ALA A 27 3.48 -0.02 -5.21
CA ALA A 27 3.23 0.46 -6.57
C ALA A 27 3.13 1.97 -6.68
N LEU A 28 2.86 2.65 -5.56
CA LEU A 28 2.70 4.11 -5.52
C LEU A 28 3.74 4.70 -4.57
N PRO A 29 4.93 5.07 -5.08
CA PRO A 29 6.01 5.59 -4.22
C PRO A 29 5.54 6.76 -3.35
N GLY A 30 5.88 6.68 -2.07
CA GLY A 30 5.48 7.69 -1.10
C GLY A 30 4.07 7.53 -0.54
N CYS A 31 3.30 6.55 -1.03
CA CYS A 31 1.95 6.30 -0.53
C CYS A 31 2.01 5.39 0.69
N SER A 32 1.87 5.97 1.86
CA SER A 32 1.91 5.24 3.12
C SER A 32 0.92 5.83 4.12
N SER A 33 0.63 5.05 5.15
CA SER A 33 -0.25 5.46 6.22
C SER A 33 0.03 4.62 7.47
N GLN A 34 -0.86 4.67 8.43
CA GLN A 34 -0.74 3.90 9.67
C GLN A 34 -2.12 3.71 10.29
N GLY A 35 -2.21 2.85 11.27
CA GLY A 35 -3.43 2.61 12.01
C GLY A 35 -3.19 1.84 13.29
N ASN A 36 -4.13 1.92 14.23
CA ASN A 36 -4.02 1.20 15.50
C ASN A 36 -4.42 -0.28 15.38
N SER A 37 -4.95 -0.65 14.23
CA SER A 37 -5.30 -2.02 13.89
C SER A 37 -5.05 -2.23 12.40
N ILE A 38 -5.07 -3.47 11.96
CA ILE A 38 -4.95 -3.79 10.54
C ILE A 38 -6.11 -3.15 9.76
N GLU A 39 -7.33 -3.25 10.30
CA GLU A 39 -8.51 -2.66 9.64
C GLU A 39 -8.37 -1.15 9.47
N GLU A 40 -7.96 -0.46 10.53
CA GLU A 40 -7.77 0.99 10.49
C GLU A 40 -6.67 1.37 9.49
N ALA A 41 -5.55 0.64 9.52
CA ALA A 41 -4.46 0.88 8.58
C ALA A 41 -4.93 0.67 7.13
N LEU A 42 -5.73 -0.36 6.87
CA LEU A 42 -6.28 -0.61 5.54
C LEU A 42 -7.21 0.51 5.07
N ASP A 43 -8.08 0.98 5.95
CA ASP A 43 -8.97 2.10 5.61
C ASP A 43 -8.16 3.35 5.29
N ASN A 44 -7.14 3.63 6.09
CA ASN A 44 -6.30 4.81 5.92
C ASN A 44 -5.47 4.74 4.64
N ILE A 45 -4.93 3.57 4.28
CA ILE A 45 -4.16 3.45 3.05
C ILE A 45 -5.04 3.57 1.81
N LYS A 46 -6.27 3.09 1.87
CA LYS A 46 -7.22 3.26 0.76
C LYS A 46 -7.48 4.73 0.50
N GLU A 47 -7.64 5.52 1.55
CA GLU A 47 -7.82 6.96 1.44
C GLU A 47 -6.59 7.62 0.82
N ALA A 48 -5.40 7.22 1.27
CA ALA A 48 -4.15 7.74 0.71
C ALA A 48 -3.98 7.37 -0.76
N ILE A 49 -4.27 6.13 -1.13
CA ILE A 49 -4.22 5.67 -2.53
C ILE A 49 -5.20 6.47 -3.37
N SER A 50 -6.42 6.64 -2.87
CA SER A 50 -7.47 7.43 -3.55
C SER A 50 -6.97 8.84 -3.88
N GLY A 51 -6.32 9.49 -2.92
CA GLY A 51 -5.75 10.82 -3.12
C GLY A 51 -4.68 10.84 -4.21
N VAL A 52 -3.77 9.86 -4.18
CA VAL A 52 -2.69 9.75 -5.18
C VAL A 52 -3.27 9.51 -6.58
N LEU A 53 -4.24 8.62 -6.70
CA LEU A 53 -4.86 8.32 -7.99
C LEU A 53 -5.56 9.53 -8.57
N LYS A 54 -6.27 10.30 -7.73
CA LYS A 54 -6.95 11.53 -8.17
C LYS A 54 -5.96 12.54 -8.72
N VAL A 55 -4.84 12.76 -8.02
CA VAL A 55 -3.83 13.70 -8.47
C VAL A 55 -3.21 13.25 -9.78
N ARG A 56 -2.83 11.98 -9.88
CA ARG A 56 -2.23 11.45 -11.12
C ARG A 56 -3.20 11.57 -12.29
N HIS A 57 -4.45 11.24 -12.08
CA HIS A 57 -5.46 11.34 -13.13
C HIS A 57 -5.63 12.79 -13.58
N LYS A 58 -5.76 13.71 -12.63
CA LYS A 58 -5.91 15.15 -12.91
C LYS A 58 -4.73 15.70 -13.68
N GLU A 59 -3.50 15.28 -13.32
CA GLU A 59 -2.29 15.75 -13.94
C GLU A 59 -1.95 15.01 -15.24
N GLY A 60 -2.77 14.06 -15.65
CA GLY A 60 -2.49 13.26 -16.84
C GLY A 60 -1.32 12.30 -16.69
N MET A 61 -0.96 11.98 -15.45
CA MET A 61 0.14 11.05 -15.18
C MET A 61 -0.36 9.61 -15.22
N PRO A 62 0.45 8.67 -15.74
CA PRO A 62 0.04 7.27 -15.74
C PRO A 62 -0.08 6.73 -14.32
N ILE A 63 -1.05 5.84 -14.12
CA ILE A 63 -1.19 5.11 -12.86
C ILE A 63 -0.27 3.89 -12.95
N PRO A 64 0.71 3.75 -12.04
CA PRO A 64 1.64 2.63 -12.09
C PRO A 64 0.94 1.29 -12.02
N ARG A 65 1.49 0.33 -12.74
CA ARG A 65 1.01 -1.05 -12.69
C ARG A 65 1.91 -1.84 -11.75
N GLU A 66 1.28 -2.55 -10.83
CA GLU A 66 1.98 -3.40 -9.89
C GLU A 66 2.60 -4.60 -10.61
N THR A 67 3.83 -4.95 -10.26
CA THR A 67 4.51 -6.14 -10.80
C THR A 67 5.04 -6.99 -9.65
N PRO A 68 5.21 -8.32 -9.88
CA PRO A 68 5.80 -9.17 -8.85
C PRO A 68 7.20 -8.72 -8.41
N ASP A 69 8.03 -8.27 -9.34
CA ASP A 69 9.38 -7.80 -9.01
C ASP A 69 9.35 -6.59 -8.08
N MET A 70 8.43 -5.68 -8.30
CA MET A 70 8.24 -4.51 -7.47
C MET A 70 7.91 -4.92 -6.03
N LEU A 71 7.01 -5.88 -5.86
CA LEU A 71 6.62 -6.37 -4.55
C LEU A 71 7.77 -7.11 -3.86
N THR A 72 8.44 -7.98 -4.58
CA THR A 72 9.57 -8.75 -4.05
C THR A 72 10.68 -7.83 -3.55
N GLU A 73 11.02 -6.82 -4.34
CA GLU A 73 12.08 -5.87 -3.97
C GLU A 73 11.70 -5.09 -2.72
N GLU A 74 10.46 -4.62 -2.63
CA GLU A 74 10.00 -3.87 -1.47
C GLU A 74 10.01 -4.73 -0.21
N ILE A 75 9.49 -5.96 -0.30
CA ILE A 75 9.48 -6.90 0.82
C ILE A 75 10.91 -7.18 1.28
N ARG A 76 11.82 -7.40 0.34
CA ARG A 76 13.23 -7.67 0.66
C ARG A 76 13.85 -6.51 1.41
N GLN A 77 13.61 -5.28 0.96
CA GLN A 77 14.14 -4.08 1.61
C GLN A 77 13.58 -3.93 3.02
N ILE A 78 12.28 -4.12 3.19
CA ILE A 78 11.63 -4.00 4.50
C ILE A 78 12.22 -5.02 5.47
N LEU A 79 12.34 -6.27 5.05
CA LEU A 79 12.88 -7.31 5.91
C LEU A 79 14.35 -7.05 6.26
N ALA A 80 15.14 -6.52 5.32
CA ALA A 80 16.52 -6.16 5.57
C ALA A 80 16.63 -5.04 6.61
N GLU A 81 15.80 -4.02 6.51
CA GLU A 81 15.77 -2.91 7.46
C GLU A 81 15.31 -3.38 8.84
N ARG A 82 14.30 -4.24 8.90
CA ARG A 82 13.84 -4.79 10.16
C ARG A 82 14.91 -5.64 10.82
N ALA A 83 15.62 -6.45 10.06
CA ALA A 83 16.73 -7.25 10.58
C ALA A 83 17.84 -6.37 11.17
N GLU A 84 18.18 -5.29 10.47
CA GLU A 84 19.19 -4.34 10.92
C GLU A 84 18.77 -3.66 12.22
N ASP A 85 17.50 -3.33 12.36
CA ASP A 85 16.94 -2.71 13.56
C ASP A 85 16.58 -3.73 14.66
N ARG A 86 16.86 -5.01 14.42
CA ARG A 86 16.57 -6.11 15.35
C ARG A 86 15.08 -6.24 15.67
N LEU A 87 14.25 -5.92 14.70
CA LEU A 87 12.79 -6.09 14.80
C LEU A 87 12.39 -7.47 14.28
N PRO A 88 11.25 -7.99 14.74
CA PRO A 88 10.75 -9.25 14.19
C PRO A 88 10.58 -9.16 12.68
N LEU A 89 10.93 -10.25 11.98
CA LEU A 89 10.81 -10.32 10.52
C LEU A 89 9.39 -10.73 10.12
N THR A 90 8.41 -10.13 10.77
CA THR A 90 7.00 -10.40 10.53
C THR A 90 6.38 -9.21 9.82
N ILE A 91 5.84 -9.45 8.64
CA ILE A 91 5.07 -8.48 7.89
C ILE A 91 3.80 -9.17 7.40
N GLU A 92 2.81 -8.39 7.01
CA GLU A 92 1.60 -8.90 6.39
C GLU A 92 1.35 -8.17 5.10
N THR A 93 0.73 -8.86 4.16
CA THR A 93 0.32 -8.25 2.90
C THR A 93 -1.19 -8.40 2.75
N ARG A 94 -1.79 -7.43 2.06
CA ARG A 94 -3.21 -7.46 1.71
C ARG A 94 -3.36 -6.87 0.33
N GLU A 95 -4.42 -7.26 -0.35
CA GLU A 95 -4.79 -6.64 -1.61
C GLU A 95 -5.93 -5.67 -1.31
N VAL A 96 -5.83 -4.45 -1.83
CA VAL A 96 -6.90 -3.45 -1.72
C VAL A 96 -7.44 -3.15 -3.11
N GLU A 97 -8.74 -2.92 -3.18
CA GLU A 97 -9.43 -2.65 -4.43
C GLU A 97 -10.15 -1.31 -4.33
N LEU A 98 -10.04 -0.51 -5.37
CA LEU A 98 -10.72 0.78 -5.44
C LEU A 98 -11.54 0.86 -6.73
N PRO A 99 -12.74 1.45 -6.66
CA PRO A 99 -13.61 1.56 -7.84
C PRO A 99 -13.11 2.64 -8.80
N ALA A 100 -13.61 2.59 -10.03
CA ALA A 100 -13.25 3.57 -11.06
C ALA A 100 -13.59 5.00 -10.64
N GLU A 101 -14.63 5.17 -9.83
CA GLU A 101 -15.12 6.47 -9.36
C GLU A 101 -14.09 7.23 -8.53
N VAL A 102 -13.07 6.55 -8.02
CA VAL A 102 -12.04 7.20 -7.19
C VAL A 102 -11.31 8.32 -7.93
N VAL A 103 -11.28 8.29 -9.26
CA VAL A 103 -10.58 9.28 -10.08
C VAL A 103 -11.51 10.26 -10.80
N VAL A 104 -12.81 10.19 -10.60
CA VAL A 104 -13.75 11.14 -11.23
C VAL A 104 -14.15 12.26 -10.30
#